data_18479bd3255ed639550772238c5cabd8
#
_entry.id   18479bd3255ed639550772238c5cabd8
#
_cell.length_a   1.000
_cell.length_b   1.000
_cell.length_c   1.000
_cell.angle_alpha   90.00
_cell.angle_beta   90.00
_cell.angle_gamma   90.00
#
_symmetry.space_group_name_H-M   'P 1'
#
loop_
_entity.id
_entity.type
_entity.pdbx_description
1 polymer ?
#
loop_
_entity_poly.entity_id
_entity_poly.type
_entity_poly.pdbx_seq_one_letter_code
_entity_poly.pdbx_strand_id
1 'polypeptide(L)'
;MKKIISTTAAPAPIGPYNQATLSGNTLYTSGQIAIDPETGKLFKGSIEDETTLVMKNLEAVLKAADMTFEDIVKTSIFISDMENFSKINAIYGNYFNDETAPARETAVSYTHLTLPTKA
;
A
#
# COMPACT_ATOMS: atom_id res chain seq x y z
N MET A 1 -14.93 -18.14 4.94
CA MET A 1 -15.53 -16.90 5.43
C MET A 1 -14.45 -15.86 5.66
N LYS A 2 -14.68 -14.63 5.27
CA LYS A 2 -13.64 -13.61 5.40
C LYS A 2 -13.85 -12.79 6.68
N LYS A 3 -12.75 -12.29 7.20
CA LYS A 3 -12.74 -11.38 8.33
C LYS A 3 -12.35 -9.99 7.86
N ILE A 4 -13.09 -8.98 8.29
CA ILE A 4 -12.81 -7.60 7.94
C ILE A 4 -11.73 -7.07 8.87
N ILE A 5 -10.73 -6.41 8.31
CA ILE A 5 -9.65 -5.78 9.06
C ILE A 5 -9.80 -4.28 8.92
N SER A 6 -9.77 -3.56 10.02
CA SER A 6 -9.86 -2.10 9.98
C SER A 6 -9.03 -1.49 11.11
N THR A 7 -8.57 -0.27 10.89
CA THR A 7 -7.80 0.48 11.89
C THR A 7 -7.98 1.97 11.65
N THR A 8 -7.94 2.74 12.72
CA THR A 8 -7.96 4.20 12.60
C THR A 8 -6.58 4.77 12.31
N ALA A 9 -5.54 3.94 12.36
CA ALA A 9 -4.17 4.38 12.08
C ALA A 9 -3.84 4.39 10.60
N ALA A 10 -4.78 4.03 9.74
CA ALA A 10 -4.66 4.14 8.29
C ALA A 10 -5.91 4.83 7.76
N PRO A 11 -5.88 5.38 6.53
CA PRO A 11 -7.03 6.12 6.00
C PRO A 11 -8.28 5.26 5.95
N ALA A 12 -9.41 5.86 6.33
CA ALA A 12 -10.69 5.18 6.29
C ALA A 12 -11.14 4.96 4.83
N PRO A 13 -11.85 3.88 4.56
CA PRO A 13 -12.39 3.66 3.22
C PRO A 13 -13.41 4.74 2.86
N ILE A 14 -13.41 5.16 1.62
CA ILE A 14 -14.36 6.17 1.13
C ILE A 14 -15.34 5.59 0.15
N GLY A 15 -15.59 4.29 0.18
CA GLY A 15 -16.50 3.64 -0.72
C GLY A 15 -16.82 2.24 -0.21
N PRO A 16 -17.43 1.42 -1.05
CA PRO A 16 -17.84 0.07 -0.62
C PRO A 16 -16.69 -0.92 -0.64
N TYR A 17 -15.66 -0.63 0.17
CA TYR A 17 -14.53 -1.53 0.33
C TYR A 17 -13.99 -1.40 1.76
N ASN A 18 -13.17 -2.32 2.15
CA ASN A 18 -12.52 -2.31 3.46
C ASN A 18 -11.02 -2.14 3.29
N GLN A 19 -10.34 -1.77 4.36
CA GLN A 19 -8.89 -1.61 4.32
C GLN A 19 -8.19 -2.93 4.02
N ALA A 20 -8.72 -4.02 4.55
CA ALA A 20 -8.19 -5.35 4.25
C ALA A 20 -9.21 -6.41 4.61
N THR A 21 -9.07 -7.57 4.01
CA THR A 21 -9.87 -8.74 4.37
C THR A 21 -8.95 -9.92 4.56
N LEU A 22 -9.25 -10.72 5.56
CA LEU A 22 -8.49 -11.94 5.86
C LEU A 22 -9.34 -13.14 5.48
N SER A 23 -8.80 -13.98 4.62
CA SER A 23 -9.46 -15.22 4.22
C SER A 23 -8.52 -16.38 4.53
N GLY A 24 -8.90 -17.21 5.50
CA GLY A 24 -7.98 -18.21 6.01
C GLY A 24 -6.76 -17.51 6.59
N ASN A 25 -5.60 -17.83 6.07
CA ASN A 25 -4.35 -17.20 6.50
C ASN A 25 -3.83 -16.16 5.51
N THR A 26 -4.63 -15.80 4.52
CA THR A 26 -4.20 -14.84 3.51
C THR A 26 -4.89 -13.50 3.69
N LEU A 27 -4.09 -12.46 3.82
CA LEU A 27 -4.60 -11.10 3.94
C LEU A 27 -4.53 -10.40 2.59
N TYR A 28 -5.64 -9.79 2.19
CA TYR A 28 -5.72 -8.97 0.99
C TYR A 28 -5.92 -7.53 1.43
N THR A 29 -5.00 -6.64 1.06
CA THR A 29 -5.11 -5.23 1.44
C THR A 29 -5.53 -4.39 0.25
N SER A 30 -6.36 -3.38 0.53
CA SER A 30 -6.64 -2.36 -0.45
C SER A 30 -5.37 -1.54 -0.70
N GLY A 31 -5.31 -0.90 -1.85
CA GLY A 31 -4.17 -0.06 -2.17
C GLY A 31 -4.05 1.09 -1.19
N GLN A 32 -2.83 1.41 -0.79
CA GLN A 32 -2.57 2.53 0.10
C GLN A 32 -1.97 3.67 -0.69
N ILE A 33 -2.44 4.87 -0.42
CA ILE A 33 -1.90 6.08 -1.00
C ILE A 33 -1.52 7.02 0.15
N ALA A 34 -0.92 8.15 -0.19
CA ALA A 34 -0.38 9.05 0.81
C ALA A 34 -1.46 9.97 1.39
N ILE A 35 -2.44 9.37 2.05
CA ILE A 35 -3.47 10.12 2.76
C ILE A 35 -3.14 10.08 4.25
N ASP A 36 -3.17 11.26 4.88
CA ASP A 36 -2.97 11.36 6.31
C ASP A 36 -4.21 10.80 7.01
N PRO A 37 -4.08 9.76 7.83
CA PRO A 37 -5.26 9.16 8.47
C PRO A 37 -5.96 10.08 9.47
N GLU A 38 -5.26 11.07 9.99
CA GLU A 38 -5.87 11.99 10.96
C GLU A 38 -6.71 13.07 10.28
N THR A 39 -6.28 13.55 9.12
CA THR A 39 -6.99 14.63 8.44
C THR A 39 -7.84 14.15 7.27
N GLY A 40 -7.56 12.97 6.75
CA GLY A 40 -8.22 12.45 5.56
C GLY A 40 -7.78 13.13 4.29
N LYS A 41 -6.72 13.93 4.34
CA LYS A 41 -6.26 14.69 3.18
C LYS A 41 -5.03 14.08 2.55
N LEU A 42 -4.93 14.23 1.24
CA LEU A 42 -3.78 13.77 0.49
C LEU A 42 -2.56 14.60 0.86
N PHE A 43 -1.49 13.92 1.23
CA PHE A 43 -0.24 14.57 1.54
C PHE A 43 0.42 15.08 0.26
N LYS A 44 0.92 16.30 0.31
CA LYS A 44 1.67 16.88 -0.80
C LYS A 44 3.03 17.29 -0.29
N GLY A 45 4.06 16.77 -0.91
CA GLY A 45 5.42 17.03 -0.52
C GLY A 45 6.35 16.24 -1.41
N SER A 46 7.51 15.86 -0.87
CA SER A 46 8.47 15.10 -1.65
C SER A 46 7.94 13.70 -1.92
N ILE A 47 8.44 13.09 -3.00
CA ILE A 47 8.06 11.73 -3.32
C ILE A 47 8.54 10.76 -2.24
N GLU A 48 9.66 11.08 -1.61
CA GLU A 48 10.18 10.27 -0.51
C GLU A 48 9.25 10.28 0.69
N ASP A 49 8.77 11.47 1.09
CA ASP A 49 7.85 11.59 2.21
C ASP A 49 6.50 10.97 1.90
N GLU A 50 6.06 11.12 0.65
CA GLU A 50 4.82 10.52 0.20
C GLU A 50 4.90 9.01 0.29
N THR A 51 6.01 8.44 -0.17
CA THR A 51 6.23 6.99 -0.12
C THR A 51 6.30 6.50 1.32
N THR A 52 6.96 7.26 2.19
CA THR A 52 7.02 6.89 3.61
C THR A 52 5.63 6.82 4.23
N LEU A 53 4.77 7.77 3.90
CA LEU A 53 3.41 7.76 4.43
C LEU A 53 2.62 6.56 3.92
N VAL A 54 2.77 6.22 2.64
CA VAL A 54 2.14 5.03 2.08
C VAL A 54 2.57 3.79 2.86
N MET A 55 3.87 3.66 3.12
CA MET A 55 4.37 2.50 3.85
C MET A 55 3.87 2.47 5.30
N LYS A 56 3.76 3.62 5.94
CA LYS A 56 3.20 3.68 7.29
C LYS A 56 1.73 3.28 7.31
N ASN A 57 0.97 3.71 6.32
CA ASN A 57 -0.43 3.33 6.22
C ASN A 57 -0.57 1.82 6.04
N LEU A 58 0.28 1.24 5.19
CA LEU A 58 0.28 -0.20 4.98
C LEU A 58 0.67 -0.94 6.26
N GLU A 59 1.66 -0.43 6.97
CA GLU A 59 2.09 -1.03 8.23
C GLU A 59 0.95 -1.07 9.24
N ALA A 60 0.17 -0.01 9.32
CA ALA A 60 -0.95 0.05 10.24
C ALA A 60 -2.00 -1.01 9.92
N VAL A 61 -2.26 -1.23 8.64
CA VAL A 61 -3.22 -2.25 8.21
C VAL A 61 -2.68 -3.65 8.54
N LEU A 62 -1.40 -3.90 8.28
CA LEU A 62 -0.78 -5.17 8.62
C LEU A 62 -0.87 -5.45 10.13
N LYS A 63 -0.56 -4.44 10.94
CA LYS A 63 -0.63 -4.60 12.39
C LYS A 63 -2.03 -4.93 12.88
N ALA A 64 -3.04 -4.37 12.24
CA ALA A 64 -4.42 -4.66 12.61
C ALA A 64 -4.77 -6.13 12.36
N ALA A 65 -3.99 -6.81 11.52
CA ALA A 65 -4.17 -8.23 11.24
C ALA A 65 -3.10 -9.08 11.95
N ASP A 66 -2.36 -8.48 12.88
CA ASP A 66 -1.27 -9.15 13.60
C ASP A 66 -0.17 -9.63 12.66
N MET A 67 0.11 -8.86 11.61
CA MET A 67 1.13 -9.18 10.63
C MET A 67 2.16 -8.08 10.54
N THR A 68 3.30 -8.39 9.91
CA THR A 68 4.38 -7.45 9.68
C THR A 68 4.76 -7.50 8.20
N PHE A 69 5.69 -6.62 7.79
CA PHE A 69 6.18 -6.64 6.42
C PHE A 69 6.81 -7.98 6.03
N GLU A 70 7.28 -8.74 7.00
CA GLU A 70 7.86 -10.06 6.70
C GLU A 70 6.83 -11.07 6.22
N ASP A 71 5.56 -10.83 6.50
CA ASP A 71 4.50 -11.72 6.07
C ASP A 71 4.03 -11.46 4.63
N ILE A 72 4.52 -10.39 4.01
CA ILE A 72 4.10 -10.03 2.66
C ILE A 72 4.77 -10.93 1.63
N VAL A 73 3.97 -11.48 0.73
CA VAL A 73 4.49 -12.37 -0.33
C VAL A 73 4.47 -11.71 -1.70
N LYS A 74 3.66 -10.69 -1.91
CA LYS A 74 3.56 -10.02 -3.20
C LYS A 74 3.11 -8.57 -3.01
N THR A 75 3.76 -7.66 -3.70
CA THR A 75 3.33 -6.25 -3.74
C THR A 75 3.18 -5.78 -5.17
N SER A 76 2.35 -4.75 -5.35
CA SER A 76 2.22 -4.05 -6.62
C SER A 76 2.41 -2.56 -6.34
N ILE A 77 3.24 -1.91 -7.14
CA ILE A 77 3.49 -0.48 -7.01
C ILE A 77 3.01 0.19 -8.28
N PHE A 78 2.14 1.19 -8.13
CA PHE A 78 1.65 1.98 -9.24
C PHE A 78 2.18 3.40 -9.08
N ILE A 79 2.90 3.88 -10.09
CA ILE A 79 3.50 5.20 -10.06
C ILE A 79 3.08 5.98 -11.30
N SER A 80 3.02 7.30 -11.19
CA SER A 80 2.63 8.13 -12.31
C SER A 80 3.80 8.52 -13.20
N ASP A 81 5.03 8.46 -12.67
CA ASP A 81 6.23 8.88 -13.39
C ASP A 81 7.37 7.95 -13.04
N MET A 82 7.89 7.25 -14.04
CA MET A 82 9.01 6.31 -13.82
C MET A 82 10.29 7.00 -13.34
N GLU A 83 10.40 8.30 -13.53
CA GLU A 83 11.56 9.03 -13.02
C GLU A 83 11.63 9.01 -11.50
N ASN A 84 10.49 8.77 -10.86
CA ASN A 84 10.45 8.68 -9.40
C ASN A 84 10.75 7.27 -8.88
N PHE A 85 10.93 6.31 -9.78
CA PHE A 85 11.08 4.91 -9.37
C PHE A 85 12.24 4.70 -8.41
N SER A 86 13.41 5.29 -8.70
CA SER A 86 14.56 5.07 -7.84
C SER A 86 14.36 5.63 -6.43
N LYS A 87 13.66 6.76 -6.31
CA LYS A 87 13.37 7.36 -5.01
C LYS A 87 12.39 6.50 -4.22
N ILE A 88 11.35 6.03 -4.88
CA ILE A 88 10.36 5.16 -4.27
C ILE A 88 11.02 3.86 -3.84
N ASN A 89 11.83 3.30 -4.71
CA ASN A 89 12.48 2.03 -4.46
C ASN A 89 13.44 2.12 -3.25
N ALA A 90 14.11 3.24 -3.09
CA ALA A 90 15.01 3.43 -1.96
C ALA A 90 14.24 3.42 -0.62
N ILE A 91 13.09 4.10 -0.57
CA ILE A 91 12.27 4.11 0.64
C ILE A 91 11.65 2.74 0.88
N TYR A 92 11.10 2.14 -0.18
CA TYR A 92 10.51 0.80 -0.10
C TYR A 92 11.50 -0.21 0.45
N GLY A 93 12.75 -0.14 -0.01
CA GLY A 93 13.79 -1.07 0.41
C GLY A 93 14.14 -0.98 1.90
N ASN A 94 13.79 0.13 2.56
CA ASN A 94 14.03 0.24 4.00
C ASN A 94 13.14 -0.68 4.82
N TYR A 95 12.09 -1.21 4.23
CA TYR A 95 11.10 -2.03 4.94
C TYR A 95 11.29 -3.52 4.69
N PHE A 96 12.18 -3.90 3.82
CA PHE A 96 12.37 -5.31 3.45
C PHE A 96 13.83 -5.70 3.44
N ASN A 97 14.07 -6.96 3.76
CA ASN A 97 15.39 -7.57 3.65
C ASN A 97 15.49 -8.18 2.26
N ASP A 98 16.58 -7.96 1.56
CA ASP A 98 16.74 -8.43 0.17
C ASP A 98 16.52 -9.94 0.03
N GLU A 99 16.87 -10.68 1.06
CA GLU A 99 16.77 -12.15 0.99
C GLU A 99 15.35 -12.67 1.18
N THR A 100 14.50 -11.89 1.85
CA THR A 100 13.15 -12.33 2.17
C THR A 100 12.08 -11.42 1.60
N ALA A 101 12.48 -10.45 0.77
CA ALA A 101 11.53 -9.49 0.20
C ALA A 101 10.49 -10.19 -0.66
N PRO A 102 9.28 -9.62 -0.74
CA PRO A 102 8.23 -10.22 -1.55
C PRO A 102 8.50 -10.07 -3.04
N ALA A 103 7.81 -10.87 -3.82
CA ALA A 103 7.75 -10.62 -5.26
C ALA A 103 7.07 -9.26 -5.48
N ARG A 104 7.43 -8.57 -6.53
CA ARG A 104 6.92 -7.22 -6.78
C ARG A 104 6.74 -6.95 -8.26
N GLU A 105 5.72 -6.19 -8.59
CA GLU A 105 5.58 -5.61 -9.92
C GLU A 105 5.44 -4.11 -9.77
N THR A 106 5.91 -3.37 -10.76
CA THR A 106 5.79 -1.92 -10.79
C THR A 106 5.19 -1.53 -12.13
N ALA A 107 4.15 -0.72 -12.10
CA ALA A 107 3.47 -0.29 -13.31
C ALA A 107 3.28 1.21 -13.28
N VAL A 108 3.29 1.81 -14.47
CA VAL A 108 3.02 3.23 -14.62
C VAL A 108 1.53 3.40 -14.87
N SER A 109 0.88 4.29 -14.08
CA SER A 109 -0.51 4.58 -14.28
C SER A 109 -0.64 5.98 -14.88
N TYR A 110 -1.62 6.14 -15.74
CA TYR A 110 -1.86 7.40 -16.42
C TYR A 110 -3.03 8.13 -15.77
N THR A 111 -3.02 9.45 -15.90
CA THR A 111 -4.02 10.25 -15.20
C THR A 111 -5.43 10.02 -15.71
N HIS A 112 -5.59 9.69 -16.99
CA HIS A 112 -6.91 9.33 -17.50
C HIS A 112 -6.87 7.89 -17.91
N LEU A 113 -6.92 7.08 -16.95
CA LEU A 113 -6.80 5.70 -17.12
C LEU A 113 -8.06 5.08 -17.62
N THR A 114 -7.94 4.29 -18.63
CA THR A 114 -8.99 3.36 -18.95
C THR A 114 -8.72 2.17 -18.10
N LEU A 115 -9.59 1.88 -17.19
CA LEU A 115 -9.32 0.84 -16.24
C LEU A 115 -9.04 -0.47 -16.91
N PRO A 116 -8.03 -1.16 -16.46
CA PRO A 116 -7.80 -2.50 -16.92
C PRO A 116 -8.92 -3.32 -16.42
N THR A 117 -9.58 -3.92 -17.30
CA THR A 117 -10.72 -4.65 -16.90
C THR A 117 -10.46 -6.05 -16.57
N LYS A 118 -9.23 -6.51 -16.71
CA LYS A 118 -8.98 -7.80 -16.36
C LYS A 118 -8.65 -7.92 -15.01
N ALA A 119 -9.06 -8.85 -14.47
CA ALA A 119 -8.71 -9.10 -13.11
C ALA A 119 -7.28 -9.50 -12.95
#